data_f254f491068802926902310635dac2c0
#
_entry.id   f254f491068802926902310635dac2c0
#
_cell.length_a   1.000
_cell.length_b   1.000
_cell.length_c   1.000
_cell.angle_alpha   90.00
_cell.angle_beta   90.00
_cell.angle_gamma   90.00
#
_symmetry.space_group_name_H-M   'P 1'
#
loop_
_entity.id
_entity.type
_entity.pdbx_description
1 polymer ?
#
loop_
_entity_poly.entity_id
_entity_poly.type
_entity_poly.pdbx_seq_one_letter_code
_entity_poly.pdbx_strand_id
1 'polypeptide(L)'
;MLEREWQQKLIRKLRVMFPGCYVLKNDPMYIQGFPDLTILWGTHWACLETKRSNDAGRRPNQEFYVEDLNSMSYAAFISPETETEVLGELSHAFGVERPTRISVGK
;
A
#
# COMPACT_ATOMS: atom_id res chain seq x y z
N MET A 1 -9.32 -13.56 10.47
CA MET A 1 -8.51 -13.69 9.23
C MET A 1 -7.04 -13.52 9.57
N LEU A 2 -6.20 -14.38 9.06
CA LEU A 2 -4.76 -14.25 9.25
C LEU A 2 -4.22 -13.08 8.45
N GLU A 3 -3.14 -12.50 8.95
CA GLU A 3 -2.52 -11.37 8.26
C GLU A 3 -2.13 -11.72 6.83
N ARG A 4 -1.60 -12.94 6.63
CA ARG A 4 -1.18 -13.37 5.29
C ARG A 4 -2.37 -13.48 4.34
N GLU A 5 -3.52 -13.97 4.83
CA GLU A 5 -4.70 -14.09 4.00
C GLU A 5 -5.22 -12.72 3.59
N TRP A 6 -5.23 -11.78 4.53
CA TRP A 6 -5.64 -10.41 4.24
C TRP A 6 -4.67 -9.76 3.26
N GLN A 7 -3.36 -9.99 3.44
CA GLN A 7 -2.38 -9.43 2.54
C GLN A 7 -2.60 -9.93 1.10
N GLN A 8 -2.93 -11.21 0.93
CA GLN A 8 -3.20 -11.74 -0.40
C GLN A 8 -4.44 -11.09 -1.03
N LYS A 9 -5.46 -10.83 -0.23
CA LYS A 9 -6.64 -10.12 -0.72
C LYS A 9 -6.29 -8.70 -1.11
N LEU A 10 -5.46 -8.05 -0.33
CA LEU A 10 -5.00 -6.70 -0.62
C LEU A 10 -4.25 -6.66 -1.96
N ILE A 11 -3.36 -7.63 -2.17
CA ILE A 11 -2.60 -7.70 -3.43
C ILE A 11 -3.54 -7.84 -4.63
N ARG A 12 -4.55 -8.70 -4.52
CA ARG A 12 -5.52 -8.85 -5.60
C ARG A 12 -6.28 -7.57 -5.85
N LYS A 13 -6.64 -6.85 -4.78
CA LYS A 13 -7.34 -5.59 -4.90
C LYS A 13 -6.47 -4.54 -5.60
N LEU A 14 -5.19 -4.50 -5.26
CA LEU A 14 -4.26 -3.57 -5.90
C LEU A 14 -4.16 -3.83 -7.40
N ARG A 15 -4.13 -5.09 -7.80
CA ARG A 15 -4.04 -5.43 -9.21
C ARG A 15 -5.29 -5.02 -9.99
N VAL A 16 -6.44 -5.00 -9.32
CA VAL A 16 -7.67 -4.53 -9.95
C VAL A 16 -7.68 -3.00 -10.05
N MET A 17 -7.21 -2.34 -8.98
CA MET A 17 -7.20 -0.88 -8.94
C MET A 17 -6.20 -0.29 -9.95
N PHE A 18 -5.08 -0.94 -10.13
CA PHE A 18 -4.00 -0.46 -10.99
C PHE A 18 -3.64 -1.54 -12.00
N PRO A 19 -4.44 -1.67 -13.07
CA PRO A 19 -4.24 -2.76 -14.03
C PRO A 19 -2.84 -2.72 -14.64
N GLY A 20 -2.18 -3.86 -14.60
CA GLY A 20 -0.82 -3.96 -15.12
C GLY A 20 0.27 -3.63 -14.12
N CYS A 21 -0.09 -3.31 -12.88
CA CYS A 21 0.93 -3.02 -11.87
C CYS A 21 1.66 -4.29 -11.46
N TYR A 22 2.85 -4.09 -10.94
CA TYR A 22 3.59 -5.16 -10.27
C TYR A 22 3.50 -4.93 -8.78
N VAL A 23 3.16 -5.99 -8.03
CA VAL A 23 3.18 -5.94 -6.57
C VAL A 23 4.27 -6.91 -6.12
N LEU A 24 5.31 -6.37 -5.53
CA LEU A 24 6.45 -7.15 -5.08
C LEU A 24 6.38 -7.33 -3.56
N LYS A 25 6.63 -8.55 -3.11
CA LYS A 25 6.76 -8.83 -1.68
C LYS A 25 8.24 -8.75 -1.33
N ASN A 26 8.57 -7.83 -0.45
CA ASN A 26 9.97 -7.59 -0.10
C ASN A 26 10.42 -8.57 0.97
N ASP A 27 11.66 -9.04 0.84
CA ASP A 27 12.25 -9.99 1.78
C ASP A 27 12.65 -9.27 3.05
N PRO A 28 12.03 -9.60 4.21
CA PRO A 28 12.35 -8.92 5.47
C PRO A 28 13.77 -9.19 5.93
N MET A 29 14.42 -10.24 5.40
CA MET A 29 15.79 -10.57 5.78
C MET A 29 16.82 -9.76 5.02
N TYR A 30 16.41 -9.13 3.90
CA TYR A 30 17.34 -8.36 3.09
C TYR A 30 17.56 -6.97 3.70
N ILE A 31 16.47 -6.24 3.92
CA ILE A 31 16.52 -4.94 4.61
C ILE A 31 15.49 -4.99 5.74
N GLN A 32 16.00 -5.09 6.95
CA GLN A 32 15.15 -5.23 8.10
C GLN A 32 14.35 -3.94 8.34
N GLY A 33 13.03 -4.07 8.44
CA GLY A 33 12.15 -2.93 8.65
C GLY A 33 11.64 -2.28 7.39
N PHE A 34 12.11 -2.71 6.23
CA PHE A 34 11.60 -2.19 4.95
C PHE A 34 10.16 -2.67 4.75
N PRO A 35 9.29 -1.85 4.11
CA PRO A 35 7.89 -2.24 3.94
C PRO A 35 7.71 -3.56 3.19
N ASP A 36 6.63 -4.26 3.52
CA ASP A 36 6.34 -5.59 2.98
C ASP A 36 6.13 -5.59 1.48
N LEU A 37 5.49 -4.57 0.95
CA LEU A 37 5.07 -4.55 -0.45
C LEU A 37 5.60 -3.32 -1.16
N THR A 38 6.00 -3.52 -2.42
CA THR A 38 6.30 -2.43 -3.33
C THR A 38 5.38 -2.54 -4.54
N ILE A 39 4.75 -1.45 -4.92
CA ILE A 39 3.86 -1.39 -6.07
C ILE A 39 4.51 -0.54 -7.15
N LEU A 40 4.60 -1.10 -8.37
CA LEU A 40 5.15 -0.40 -9.52
C LEU A 40 4.06 -0.29 -10.58
N TRP A 41 3.75 0.93 -11.00
CA TRP A 41 2.70 1.13 -12.01
C TRP A 41 3.04 2.32 -12.89
N GLY A 42 3.42 2.06 -14.12
CA GLY A 42 3.86 3.13 -15.02
C GLY A 42 5.11 3.79 -14.45
N THR A 43 5.05 5.10 -14.28
CA THR A 43 6.15 5.85 -13.68
C THR A 43 5.98 6.03 -12.17
N HIS A 44 4.94 5.43 -11.60
CA HIS A 44 4.64 5.57 -10.18
C HIS A 44 5.15 4.39 -9.39
N TRP A 45 5.49 4.62 -8.12
CA TRP A 45 5.80 3.53 -7.21
C TRP A 45 5.35 3.91 -5.80
N ALA A 46 5.11 2.89 -5.00
CA ALA A 46 4.71 3.10 -3.62
C ALA A 46 5.10 1.87 -2.80
N CYS A 47 5.17 2.06 -1.49
CA CYS A 47 5.46 0.96 -0.56
C CYS A 47 4.41 0.92 0.53
N LEU A 48 4.01 -0.29 0.91
CA LEU A 48 3.02 -0.47 1.97
C LEU A 48 3.57 -1.46 3.00
N GLU A 49 3.49 -1.08 4.27
CA GLU A 49 3.83 -1.96 5.37
C GLU A 49 2.52 -2.50 5.94
N THR A 50 2.29 -3.80 5.80
CA THR A 50 1.01 -4.38 6.22
C THR A 50 1.05 -4.71 7.70
N LYS A 51 -0.04 -4.38 8.40
CA LYS A 51 -0.24 -4.68 9.81
C LYS A 51 -1.57 -5.39 9.97
N ARG A 52 -1.65 -6.35 10.90
CA ARG A 52 -2.91 -7.07 11.10
C ARG A 52 -3.98 -6.20 11.74
N SER A 53 -3.58 -5.12 12.39
CA SER A 53 -4.52 -4.17 12.98
C SER A 53 -3.85 -2.82 13.11
N ASN A 54 -4.67 -1.77 13.24
CA ASN A 54 -4.16 -0.41 13.30
C ASN A 54 -3.35 -0.14 14.57
N ASP A 55 -3.62 -0.90 15.65
CA ASP A 55 -2.90 -0.71 16.90
C ASP A 55 -1.75 -1.71 17.08
N ALA A 56 -1.41 -2.47 16.05
CA ALA A 56 -0.25 -3.35 16.11
C ALA A 56 1.01 -2.50 16.24
N GLY A 57 1.99 -3.03 16.98
CA GLY A 57 3.21 -2.28 17.25
C GLY A 57 3.99 -1.96 15.98
N ARG A 58 4.66 -0.82 16.01
CA ARG A 58 5.53 -0.38 14.92
C ARG A 58 6.93 -0.25 15.46
N ARG A 59 7.89 -0.85 14.76
CA ARG A 59 9.29 -0.76 15.17
C ARG A 59 9.90 0.52 14.62
N PRO A 60 10.91 1.08 15.32
CA PRO A 60 11.51 2.34 14.86
C PRO A 60 12.04 2.30 13.43
N ASN A 61 12.65 1.17 13.01
CA ASN A 61 13.15 1.10 11.64
C ASN A 61 12.01 1.01 10.63
N GLN A 62 10.85 0.42 10.99
CA GLN A 62 9.70 0.43 10.11
C GLN A 62 9.19 1.85 9.92
N GLU A 63 9.09 2.61 11.01
CA GLU A 63 8.65 4.00 10.93
C GLU A 63 9.61 4.84 10.10
N PHE A 64 10.91 4.60 10.28
CA PHE A 64 11.91 5.32 9.52
C PHE A 64 11.73 5.12 8.01
N TYR A 65 11.60 3.86 7.58
CA TYR A 65 11.50 3.58 6.15
C TYR A 65 10.19 4.08 5.56
N VAL A 66 9.07 3.93 6.29
CA VAL A 66 7.81 4.43 5.78
C VAL A 66 7.87 5.95 5.60
N GLU A 67 8.42 6.67 6.59
CA GLU A 67 8.55 8.12 6.48
C GLU A 67 9.45 8.53 5.33
N ASP A 68 10.61 7.89 5.24
CA ASP A 68 11.59 8.25 4.22
C ASP A 68 11.06 7.98 2.81
N LEU A 69 10.45 6.81 2.62
CA LEU A 69 9.88 6.45 1.32
C LEU A 69 8.69 7.31 0.97
N ASN A 70 7.90 7.73 1.96
CA ASN A 70 6.77 8.60 1.70
C ASN A 70 7.22 10.00 1.28
N SER A 71 8.42 10.39 1.66
CA SER A 71 8.96 11.68 1.19
C SER A 71 9.42 11.61 -0.26
N MET A 72 9.69 10.41 -0.77
CA MET A 72 10.12 10.23 -2.16
C MET A 72 8.95 9.98 -3.09
N SER A 73 7.94 9.21 -2.65
CA SER A 73 6.76 8.90 -3.42
C SER A 73 5.61 8.72 -2.45
N TYR A 74 5.02 7.53 -2.38
CA TYR A 74 3.97 7.26 -1.39
C TYR A 74 4.35 6.02 -0.60
N ALA A 75 4.25 6.10 0.71
CA ALA A 75 4.43 4.93 1.57
C ALA A 75 3.55 5.09 2.79
N ALA A 76 3.04 3.97 3.31
CA ALA A 76 2.15 4.02 4.46
C ALA A 76 2.10 2.66 5.15
N PHE A 77 1.73 2.69 6.43
CA PHE A 77 1.26 1.49 7.11
C PHE A 77 -0.16 1.25 6.68
N ILE A 78 -0.55 -0.01 6.51
CA ILE A 78 -1.91 -0.33 6.11
C ILE A 78 -2.39 -1.53 6.91
N SER A 79 -3.63 -1.44 7.38
CA SER A 79 -4.27 -2.50 8.15
C SER A 79 -5.71 -2.65 7.65
N PRO A 80 -6.42 -3.70 8.07
CA PRO A 80 -7.83 -3.82 7.67
C PRO A 80 -8.65 -2.58 8.03
N GLU A 81 -8.36 -1.96 9.18
CA GLU A 81 -9.12 -0.78 9.61
C GLU A 81 -8.83 0.45 8.78
N THR A 82 -7.61 0.57 8.23
CA THR A 82 -7.22 1.76 7.48
C THR A 82 -7.17 1.50 5.97
N GLU A 83 -7.58 0.33 5.54
CA GLU A 83 -7.41 -0.06 4.14
C GLU A 83 -8.07 0.92 3.17
N THR A 84 -9.33 1.27 3.42
CA THR A 84 -10.05 2.15 2.50
C THR A 84 -9.38 3.51 2.40
N GLU A 85 -8.98 4.06 3.54
CA GLU A 85 -8.34 5.37 3.58
C GLU A 85 -6.99 5.34 2.85
N VAL A 86 -6.18 4.33 3.14
CA VAL A 86 -4.83 4.25 2.55
C VAL A 86 -4.92 4.01 1.05
N LEU A 87 -5.83 3.13 0.61
CA LEU A 87 -5.98 2.88 -0.82
C LEU A 87 -6.50 4.12 -1.54
N GLY A 88 -7.32 4.93 -0.87
CA GLY A 88 -7.74 6.21 -1.43
C GLY A 88 -6.58 7.17 -1.61
N GLU A 89 -5.70 7.25 -0.62
CA GLU A 89 -4.51 8.09 -0.71
C GLU A 89 -3.57 7.59 -1.80
N LEU A 90 -3.42 6.27 -1.91
CA LEU A 90 -2.57 5.69 -2.94
C LEU A 90 -3.10 5.99 -4.33
N SER A 91 -4.42 5.87 -4.53
CA SER A 91 -5.03 6.20 -5.81
C SER A 91 -4.78 7.66 -6.16
N HIS A 92 -4.91 8.55 -5.18
CA HIS A 92 -4.64 9.96 -5.41
C HIS A 92 -3.17 10.18 -5.78
N ALA A 93 -2.26 9.52 -5.07
CA ALA A 93 -0.82 9.64 -5.35
C ALA A 93 -0.48 9.14 -6.75
N PHE A 94 -1.21 8.11 -7.23
CA PHE A 94 -0.98 7.57 -8.57
C PHE A 94 -1.79 8.29 -9.64
N GLY A 95 -2.53 9.33 -9.26
CA GLY A 95 -3.27 10.14 -10.23
C GLY A 95 -4.54 9.49 -10.76
N VAL A 96 -5.10 8.52 -10.03
CA VAL A 96 -6.29 7.82 -10.49
C VAL A 96 -7.54 8.47 -9.91
N GLU A 97 -8.50 8.78 -10.79
CA GLU A 97 -9.78 9.33 -10.34
C GLU A 97 -10.63 8.25 -9.73
N ARG A 98 -11.40 8.61 -8.74
CA ARG A 98 -12.29 7.66 -8.13
C ARG A 98 -13.44 7.38 -9.07
N PRO A 99 -13.72 6.12 -9.34
CA PRO A 99 -14.75 5.78 -10.31
C PRO A 99 -16.10 6.32 -9.95
N THR A 100 -16.38 6.45 -8.68
CA THR A 100 -17.70 6.87 -8.28
C THR A 100 -18.04 8.28 -8.68
N ARG A 101 -17.04 9.04 -9.06
CA ARG A 101 -17.35 10.36 -9.39
C ARG A 101 -17.84 10.44 -10.72
N ILE A 102 -17.57 9.56 -11.37
CA ILE A 102 -17.95 9.65 -12.62
C ILE A 102 -19.15 9.48 -12.96
N SER A 103 -19.31 8.99 -12.67
CA SER A 103 -20.30 8.76 -12.99
C SER A 103 -21.15 9.54 -13.09
N VAL A 104 -21.01 9.98 -12.87
CA VAL A 104 -21.80 10.69 -12.79
C VAL A 104 -22.07 11.28 -13.83
N GLY A 105 -22.05 11.43 -14.12
CA GLY A 105 -22.33 11.80 -14.95
C GLY A 105 -22.41 11.81 -15.86
N LYS A 106 -22.13 11.70 -15.83
CA LYS A 106 -22.22 11.41 -16.57
C LYS A 106 -22.73 11.10 -16.84
#